data_83f1d5172b970d637c054add3e605753
#
_entry.id   83f1d5172b970d637c054add3e605753
#
_cell.length_a   1.000
_cell.length_b   1.000
_cell.length_c   1.000
_cell.angle_alpha   90.00
_cell.angle_beta   90.00
_cell.angle_gamma   90.00
#
_symmetry.space_group_name_H-M   'P 1'
#
loop_
_entity.id
_entity.type
_entity.pdbx_description
1 polymer ?
#
loop_
_entity_poly.entity_id
_entity_poly.type
_entity_poly.pdbx_seq_one_letter_code
_entity_poly.pdbx_strand_id
1 'polypeptide(L)'
;MALTGPAVFQFTAPSSFDKHRQALAVFKQTTLLDQSITSIPDNAICCHLFEAIASFLDDLGVPRGLEAVGYSKEDIPMLVEGTLPQRRVLDLAPGVGDVVGEDGREHLTRILEASLKY
;
A
#
# COMPACT_ATOMS: atom_id res chain seq x y z
N MET A 1 -9.43 -5.86 -1.27
CA MET A 1 -8.05 -5.90 -0.77
C MET A 1 -6.99 -5.69 -1.86
N ALA A 2 -7.11 -6.34 -3.02
CA ALA A 2 -6.12 -6.19 -4.09
C ALA A 2 -5.96 -4.73 -4.55
N LEU A 3 -7.05 -3.98 -4.69
CA LEU A 3 -7.02 -2.61 -5.19
C LEU A 3 -6.30 -1.63 -4.26
N THR A 4 -6.30 -1.89 -2.96
CA THR A 4 -5.61 -1.06 -1.98
C THR A 4 -4.18 -1.53 -1.68
N GLY A 5 -3.83 -2.72 -2.15
CA GLY A 5 -2.52 -3.34 -1.87
C GLY A 5 -1.33 -2.45 -2.17
N PRO A 6 -1.21 -1.87 -3.38
CA PRO A 6 -0.08 -1.00 -3.71
C PRO A 6 0.08 0.16 -2.72
N ALA A 7 -1.02 0.84 -2.39
CA ALA A 7 -0.99 1.97 -1.46
C ALA A 7 -0.67 1.54 -0.02
N VAL A 8 -1.19 0.39 0.42
CA VAL A 8 -0.89 -0.14 1.77
C VAL A 8 0.59 -0.43 1.91
N PHE A 9 1.19 -1.14 0.96
CA PHE A 9 2.62 -1.45 1.02
C PHE A 9 3.50 -0.21 0.87
N GLN A 10 3.09 0.75 0.06
CA GLN A 10 3.77 2.04 -0.02
C GLN A 10 3.78 2.73 1.36
N PHE A 11 2.65 2.70 2.07
CA PHE A 11 2.52 3.31 3.39
C PHE A 11 3.36 2.59 4.45
N THR A 12 3.39 1.25 4.43
CA THR A 12 4.09 0.46 5.46
C THR A 12 5.60 0.36 5.24
N ALA A 13 6.09 0.61 4.02
CA ALA A 13 7.51 0.45 3.67
C ALA A 13 8.47 1.24 4.59
N PRO A 14 8.22 2.50 4.96
CA PRO A 14 9.12 3.23 5.86
C PRO A 14 9.32 2.59 7.23
N SER A 15 8.37 1.78 7.67
CA SER A 15 8.45 1.08 8.97
C SER A 15 9.26 -0.23 8.91
N SER A 16 9.57 -0.73 7.71
CA SER A 16 10.28 -2.00 7.55
C SER A 16 10.89 -2.13 6.14
N PHE A 17 11.88 -1.30 5.84
CA PHE A 17 12.51 -1.28 4.51
C PHE A 17 13.07 -2.64 4.09
N ASP A 18 13.69 -3.39 5.00
CA ASP A 18 14.32 -4.68 4.67
C ASP A 18 13.30 -5.70 4.16
N LYS A 19 12.17 -5.83 4.84
CA LYS A 19 11.11 -6.77 4.44
C LYS A 19 10.44 -6.33 3.14
N HIS A 20 10.25 -5.04 2.95
CA HIS A 20 9.66 -4.52 1.72
C HIS A 20 10.62 -4.65 0.54
N ARG A 21 11.92 -4.53 0.76
CA ARG A 21 12.95 -4.81 -0.24
C ARG A 21 12.94 -6.27 -0.64
N GLN A 22 12.79 -7.19 0.31
CA GLN A 22 12.64 -8.62 0.03
C GLN A 22 11.40 -8.88 -0.82
N ALA A 23 10.27 -8.26 -0.49
CA ALA A 23 9.03 -8.38 -1.27
C ALA A 23 9.22 -7.86 -2.70
N LEU A 24 9.90 -6.73 -2.86
CA LEU A 24 10.20 -6.19 -4.19
C LEU A 24 11.02 -7.17 -5.03
N ALA A 25 12.02 -7.81 -4.44
CA ALA A 25 12.82 -8.81 -5.13
C ALA A 25 11.96 -9.98 -5.63
N VAL A 26 10.99 -10.43 -4.83
CA VAL A 26 10.04 -11.48 -5.23
C VAL A 26 9.19 -11.04 -6.42
N PHE A 27 8.62 -9.83 -6.38
CA PHE A 27 7.82 -9.31 -7.50
C PHE A 27 8.63 -9.15 -8.79
N LYS A 28 9.92 -8.82 -8.67
CA LYS A 28 10.83 -8.72 -9.82
C LYS A 28 11.46 -10.04 -10.22
N GLN A 29 11.08 -11.13 -9.58
CA GLN A 29 11.58 -12.48 -9.85
C GLN A 29 13.11 -12.58 -9.76
N THR A 30 13.69 -11.93 -8.77
CA THR A 30 15.13 -11.84 -8.55
C THR A 30 15.48 -12.04 -7.08
N THR A 31 16.76 -11.83 -6.72
CA THR A 31 17.26 -11.98 -5.35
C THR A 31 17.69 -10.65 -4.77
N LEU A 32 17.88 -10.61 -3.44
CA LEU A 32 18.41 -9.44 -2.75
C LEU A 32 19.84 -9.06 -3.16
N LEU A 33 20.56 -9.98 -3.78
CA LEU A 33 21.93 -9.72 -4.25
C LEU A 33 21.97 -9.02 -5.61
N ASP A 34 20.85 -8.95 -6.31
CA ASP A 34 20.74 -8.27 -7.60
C ASP A 34 20.94 -6.77 -7.43
N GLN A 35 21.79 -6.17 -8.27
CA GLN A 35 22.05 -4.74 -8.23
C GLN A 35 20.79 -3.91 -8.51
N SER A 36 19.86 -4.40 -9.29
CA SER A 36 18.58 -3.72 -9.53
C SER A 36 17.77 -3.53 -8.25
N ILE A 37 18.03 -4.36 -7.23
CA ILE A 37 17.39 -4.26 -5.92
C ILE A 37 18.30 -3.52 -4.93
N THR A 38 19.58 -3.88 -4.86
CA THR A 38 20.52 -3.31 -3.87
C THR A 38 20.82 -1.85 -4.12
N SER A 39 20.76 -1.39 -5.37
CA SER A 39 21.02 0.00 -5.74
C SER A 39 19.87 0.95 -5.41
N ILE A 40 18.66 0.43 -5.09
CA ILE A 40 17.51 1.26 -4.75
C ILE A 40 17.68 1.86 -3.36
N PRO A 41 17.67 3.20 -3.19
CA PRO A 41 17.71 3.82 -1.87
C PRO A 41 16.48 3.42 -1.03
N ASP A 42 16.64 3.35 0.29
CA ASP A 42 15.54 2.98 1.19
C ASP A 42 14.32 3.88 0.98
N ASN A 43 14.51 5.18 0.78
CA ASN A 43 13.41 6.12 0.58
C ASN A 43 12.66 5.94 -0.75
N ALA A 44 13.21 5.17 -1.69
CA ALA A 44 12.57 4.87 -2.97
C ALA A 44 11.91 3.49 -3.01
N ILE A 45 12.13 2.63 -2.01
CA ILE A 45 11.56 1.28 -1.95
C ILE A 45 10.02 1.33 -2.00
N CYS A 46 9.41 2.27 -1.32
CA CYS A 46 7.95 2.42 -1.30
C CYS A 46 7.38 2.60 -2.71
N CYS A 47 7.99 3.47 -3.51
CA CYS A 47 7.54 3.74 -4.88
C CYS A 47 7.78 2.55 -5.80
N HIS A 48 8.94 1.92 -5.71
CA HIS A 48 9.26 0.74 -6.53
C HIS A 48 8.34 -0.43 -6.22
N LEU A 49 8.03 -0.65 -4.95
CA LEU A 49 7.11 -1.72 -4.54
C LEU A 49 5.68 -1.43 -5.00
N PHE A 50 5.23 -0.19 -4.87
CA PHE A 50 3.92 0.23 -5.39
C PHE A 50 3.80 -0.10 -6.88
N GLU A 51 4.77 0.32 -7.68
CA GLU A 51 4.76 0.07 -9.12
C GLU A 51 4.82 -1.42 -9.46
N ALA A 52 5.62 -2.19 -8.73
CA ALA A 52 5.74 -3.62 -8.96
C ALA A 52 4.42 -4.35 -8.69
N ILE A 53 3.74 -4.02 -7.60
CA ILE A 53 2.43 -4.60 -7.26
C ILE A 53 1.37 -4.14 -8.25
N ALA A 54 1.35 -2.86 -8.60
CA ALA A 54 0.40 -2.33 -9.58
C ALA A 54 0.55 -2.99 -10.94
N SER A 55 1.78 -3.16 -11.42
CA SER A 55 2.05 -3.88 -12.68
C SER A 55 1.61 -5.34 -12.63
N PHE A 56 1.87 -6.01 -11.52
CA PHE A 56 1.44 -7.39 -11.32
C PHE A 56 -0.09 -7.53 -11.39
N LEU A 57 -0.81 -6.64 -10.73
CA LEU A 57 -2.27 -6.63 -10.75
C LEU A 57 -2.81 -6.29 -12.14
N ASP A 58 -2.16 -5.39 -12.84
CA ASP A 58 -2.51 -5.01 -14.21
C ASP A 58 -2.38 -6.21 -15.16
N ASP A 59 -1.29 -6.97 -15.04
CA ASP A 59 -1.07 -8.20 -15.82
C ASP A 59 -2.15 -9.26 -15.55
N LEU A 60 -2.73 -9.27 -14.34
CA LEU A 60 -3.84 -10.16 -13.99
C LEU A 60 -5.21 -9.65 -14.47
N GLY A 61 -5.27 -8.45 -15.07
CA GLY A 61 -6.52 -7.84 -15.49
C GLY A 61 -7.34 -7.22 -14.36
N VAL A 62 -6.75 -6.97 -13.19
CA VAL A 62 -7.42 -6.32 -12.07
C VAL A 62 -7.59 -4.84 -12.38
N PRO A 63 -8.77 -4.23 -12.10
CA PRO A 63 -8.98 -2.80 -12.31
C PRO A 63 -7.96 -1.94 -11.53
N ARG A 64 -7.59 -0.80 -12.09
CA ARG A 64 -6.58 0.08 -11.50
C ARG A 64 -7.23 1.09 -10.55
N GLY A 65 -7.45 0.66 -9.33
CA GLY A 65 -7.90 1.52 -8.25
C GLY A 65 -9.40 1.50 -7.99
N LEU A 66 -9.80 2.17 -6.93
CA LEU A 66 -11.19 2.18 -6.44
C LEU A 66 -12.14 2.90 -7.39
N GLU A 67 -11.66 3.90 -8.12
CA GLU A 67 -12.50 4.59 -9.12
C GLU A 67 -13.00 3.66 -10.21
N ALA A 68 -12.18 2.69 -10.60
CA ALA A 68 -12.54 1.73 -11.65
C ALA A 68 -13.67 0.78 -11.23
N VAL A 69 -13.96 0.68 -9.93
CA VAL A 69 -15.06 -0.14 -9.39
C VAL A 69 -16.19 0.69 -8.80
N GLY A 70 -16.23 2.00 -9.08
CA GLY A 70 -17.36 2.86 -8.79
C GLY A 70 -17.23 3.74 -7.55
N TYR A 71 -16.10 3.72 -6.86
CA TYR A 71 -15.88 4.64 -5.72
C TYR A 71 -15.26 5.96 -6.19
N SER A 72 -15.52 7.01 -5.44
CA SER A 72 -14.99 8.34 -5.70
C SER A 72 -14.38 8.93 -4.43
N LYS A 73 -13.79 10.13 -4.56
CA LYS A 73 -13.20 10.82 -3.41
C LYS A 73 -14.24 11.12 -2.31
N GLU A 74 -15.48 11.36 -2.69
CA GLU A 74 -16.57 11.61 -1.74
C GLU A 74 -16.89 10.40 -0.86
N ASP A 75 -16.55 9.20 -1.31
CA ASP A 75 -16.77 7.96 -0.57
C ASP A 75 -15.69 7.69 0.50
N ILE A 76 -14.56 8.38 0.44
CA ILE A 76 -13.43 8.13 1.34
C ILE A 76 -13.82 8.21 2.83
N PRO A 77 -14.53 9.23 3.31
CA PRO A 77 -14.92 9.28 4.73
C PRO A 77 -15.72 8.06 5.18
N MET A 78 -16.64 7.59 4.35
CA MET A 78 -17.43 6.39 4.63
C MET A 78 -16.57 5.14 4.68
N LEU A 79 -15.61 5.01 3.76
CA LEU A 79 -14.69 3.88 3.71
C LEU A 79 -13.76 3.86 4.93
N VAL A 80 -13.28 5.02 5.37
CA VAL A 80 -12.49 5.15 6.59
C VAL A 80 -13.29 4.65 7.80
N GLU A 81 -14.52 5.12 7.97
CA GLU A 81 -15.38 4.71 9.08
C GLU A 81 -15.67 3.20 9.05
N GLY A 82 -15.84 2.62 7.87
CA GLY A 82 -16.04 1.18 7.72
C GLY A 82 -14.78 0.35 8.01
N THR A 83 -13.59 0.94 7.91
CA THR A 83 -12.32 0.27 8.16
C THR A 83 -11.92 0.28 9.63
N LEU A 84 -12.25 1.34 10.36
CA LEU A 84 -11.84 1.52 11.76
C LEU A 84 -12.21 0.35 12.70
N PRO A 85 -13.37 -0.32 12.56
CA PRO A 85 -13.69 -1.48 13.39
C PRO A 85 -12.78 -2.69 13.20
N GLN A 86 -11.97 -2.72 12.14
CA GLN A 86 -11.05 -3.83 11.86
C GLN A 86 -9.77 -3.77 12.71
N ARG A 87 -9.90 -3.56 13.98
CA ARG A 87 -8.80 -3.30 14.91
C ARG A 87 -7.75 -4.40 14.95
N ARG A 88 -8.15 -5.65 14.89
CA ARG A 88 -7.21 -6.78 14.92
C ARG A 88 -6.20 -6.77 13.77
N VAL A 89 -6.56 -6.13 12.66
CA VAL A 89 -5.66 -5.97 11.51
C VAL A 89 -4.90 -4.65 11.63
N LEU A 90 -5.60 -3.57 11.93
CA LEU A 90 -5.04 -2.22 11.99
C LEU A 90 -4.02 -2.06 13.12
N ASP A 91 -4.26 -2.67 14.28
CA ASP A 91 -3.35 -2.61 15.43
C ASP A 91 -1.99 -3.27 15.13
N LEU A 92 -1.95 -4.19 14.16
CA LEU A 92 -0.73 -4.86 13.73
C LEU A 92 -0.07 -4.19 12.52
N ALA A 93 -0.73 -3.25 11.88
CA ALA A 93 -0.20 -2.59 10.68
C ALA A 93 0.87 -1.56 11.06
N PRO A 94 2.11 -1.71 10.55
CA PRO A 94 3.18 -0.76 10.91
C PRO A 94 2.85 0.64 10.38
N GLY A 95 3.08 1.64 11.20
CA GLY A 95 2.94 3.04 10.83
C GLY A 95 1.53 3.62 10.91
N VAL A 96 0.50 2.81 11.15
CA VAL A 96 -0.88 3.30 11.25
C VAL A 96 -1.11 4.10 12.54
N GLY A 97 -0.40 3.74 13.62
CA GLY A 97 -0.50 4.44 14.90
C GLY A 97 -1.77 4.11 15.65
N ASP A 98 -2.28 5.08 16.42
CA ASP A 98 -3.51 4.90 17.20
C ASP A 98 -4.73 4.94 16.26
N VAL A 99 -5.32 3.78 16.07
CA VAL A 99 -6.47 3.60 15.16
C VAL A 99 -7.71 4.35 15.65
N VAL A 100 -7.81 4.60 16.97
CA VAL A 100 -8.97 5.30 17.55
C VAL A 100 -8.83 6.81 17.43
N GLY A 101 -7.60 7.32 17.27
CA GLY A 101 -7.29 8.73 17.18
C GLY A 101 -7.41 9.31 15.77
N GLU A 102 -7.19 10.64 15.69
CA GLU A 102 -7.20 11.35 14.40
C GLU A 102 -6.09 10.87 13.47
N ASP A 103 -4.93 10.47 14.02
CA ASP A 103 -3.79 9.99 13.23
C ASP A 103 -4.15 8.73 12.43
N GLY A 104 -4.86 7.79 13.05
CA GLY A 104 -5.32 6.59 12.36
C GLY A 104 -6.27 6.91 11.21
N ARG A 105 -7.20 7.84 11.42
CA ARG A 105 -8.12 8.31 10.39
C ARG A 105 -7.37 8.98 9.23
N GLU A 106 -6.42 9.84 9.53
CA GLU A 106 -5.60 10.51 8.53
C GLU A 106 -4.81 9.50 7.68
N HIS A 107 -4.17 8.53 8.32
CA HIS A 107 -3.41 7.49 7.64
C HIS A 107 -4.29 6.64 6.72
N LEU A 108 -5.46 6.22 7.20
CA LEU A 108 -6.42 5.48 6.38
C LEU A 108 -6.92 6.31 5.20
N THR A 109 -7.19 7.59 5.43
CA THR A 109 -7.59 8.51 4.37
C THR A 109 -6.53 8.58 3.27
N ARG A 110 -5.26 8.74 3.64
CA ARG A 110 -4.14 8.78 2.68
C ARG A 110 -4.03 7.49 1.87
N ILE A 111 -4.14 6.34 2.53
CA ILE A 111 -4.07 5.04 1.86
C ILE A 111 -5.21 4.91 0.85
N LEU A 112 -6.43 5.26 1.25
CA LEU A 112 -7.59 5.16 0.37
C LEU A 112 -7.54 6.16 -0.78
N GLU A 113 -7.08 7.39 -0.55
CA GLU A 113 -6.87 8.36 -1.62
C GLU A 113 -5.83 7.87 -2.63
N ALA A 114 -4.72 7.31 -2.17
CA ALA A 114 -3.70 6.72 -3.04
C ALA A 114 -4.20 5.50 -3.80
N SER A 115 -5.26 4.87 -3.32
CA SER A 115 -5.89 3.69 -3.93
C SER A 115 -6.96 4.04 -4.95
N LEU A 116 -7.37 5.30 -5.08
CA LEU A 116 -8.46 5.68 -5.99
C LEU A 116 -8.10 5.44 -7.44
N LYS A 117 -6.90 5.83 -7.83
CA LYS A 117 -6.44 5.72 -9.21
C LYS A 117 -4.91 5.63 -9.26
N TYR A 118 -4.41 4.63 -9.99
CA TYR A 118 -2.97 4.47 -10.20
C TYR A 118 -2.63 3.74 -11.49
#